data_c06f1d9e2e7cdcf13d6fa939a786ff6d
#
_entry.id   c06f1d9e2e7cdcf13d6fa939a786ff6d
#
_cell.length_a   1.000
_cell.length_b   1.000
_cell.length_c   1.000
_cell.angle_alpha   90.00
_cell.angle_beta   90.00
_cell.angle_gamma   90.00
#
_symmetry.space_group_name_H-M   'P 1'
#
loop_
_entity.id
_entity.type
_entity.pdbx_description
1 polymer ?
#
loop_
_entity_poly.entity_id
_entity_poly.type
_entity_poly.pdbx_seq_one_letter_code
_entity_poly.pdbx_strand_id
1 'polypeptide(L)'
;GFPIGPLDARQSAVTFPELIDRLSNELGWNAMTFTFRGCGNSEGNFSLQGWVDDLRAAIDHMVDECDPSSIWLVGANTGGSISICVGADDPRVQGAALLSPRSDFDDWADHPRRFLDHAREIGAIREPKFPPSVDEWTRELRRFRPLDASRRFAPRPLLVMHGDDDESVPASESRALSLAHGSAELRVIPGAGHRLRHDPRAVAVLLGWLDRQDSRTTR
;
A
#
# COMPACT_ATOMS: atom_id res chain seq x y z
N GLY A 1 -1.54 -1.16 -5.93
CA GLY A 1 -2.44 -2.28 -5.64
C GLY A 1 -2.36 -3.38 -6.70
N PHE A 2 -2.85 -4.55 -6.37
CA PHE A 2 -2.92 -5.66 -7.32
C PHE A 2 -3.93 -5.30 -8.42
N PRO A 3 -3.59 -5.22 -9.70
CA PRO A 3 -4.54 -4.87 -10.75
C PRO A 3 -5.56 -5.99 -10.92
N ILE A 4 -6.84 -5.65 -10.85
CA ILE A 4 -7.94 -6.62 -10.98
C ILE A 4 -8.33 -6.81 -12.46
N GLY A 5 -7.75 -6.03 -13.38
CA GLY A 5 -8.00 -6.14 -14.81
C GLY A 5 -7.56 -4.91 -15.61
N PRO A 6 -7.74 -4.91 -16.95
CA PRO A 6 -7.29 -3.85 -17.83
C PRO A 6 -7.87 -2.46 -17.53
N LEU A 7 -9.10 -2.40 -17.02
CA LEU A 7 -9.74 -1.15 -16.62
C LEU A 7 -9.09 -0.55 -15.37
N ASP A 8 -8.71 -1.41 -14.42
CA ASP A 8 -8.07 -0.97 -13.18
C ASP A 8 -6.65 -0.44 -13.41
N ALA A 9 -5.91 -1.06 -14.33
CA ALA A 9 -4.61 -0.56 -14.74
C ALA A 9 -4.68 0.81 -15.41
N ARG A 10 -5.69 1.05 -16.26
CA ARG A 10 -5.90 2.37 -16.91
C ARG A 10 -6.32 3.44 -15.91
N GLN A 11 -7.24 3.13 -14.99
CA GLN A 11 -7.68 4.05 -13.95
C GLN A 11 -6.55 4.38 -12.97
N SER A 12 -5.73 3.41 -12.60
CA SER A 12 -4.56 3.63 -11.74
C SER A 12 -3.51 4.52 -12.40
N ALA A 13 -3.35 4.42 -13.73
CA ALA A 13 -2.43 5.26 -14.48
C ALA A 13 -2.80 6.76 -14.49
N VAL A 14 -4.06 7.09 -14.23
CA VAL A 14 -4.54 8.49 -14.15
C VAL A 14 -4.58 8.97 -12.70
N THR A 15 -5.13 8.17 -11.79
CA THR A 15 -5.45 8.60 -10.41
C THR A 15 -4.21 8.85 -9.55
N PHE A 16 -3.16 8.05 -9.68
CA PHE A 16 -1.95 8.28 -8.88
C PHE A 16 -1.17 9.53 -9.31
N PRO A 17 -0.95 9.81 -10.61
CA PRO A 17 -0.41 11.08 -11.05
C PRO A 17 -1.23 12.29 -10.57
N GLU A 18 -2.56 12.27 -10.69
CA GLU A 18 -3.43 13.34 -10.17
C GLU A 18 -3.28 13.56 -8.66
N LEU A 19 -3.16 12.48 -7.87
CA LEU A 19 -2.93 12.58 -6.43
C LEU A 19 -1.57 13.20 -6.13
N ILE A 20 -0.52 12.83 -6.89
CA ILE A 20 0.82 13.40 -6.76
C ILE A 20 0.81 14.89 -7.09
N ASP A 21 0.16 15.28 -8.18
CA ASP A 21 0.01 16.69 -8.55
C ASP A 21 -0.65 17.50 -7.43
N ARG A 22 -1.67 16.94 -6.78
CA ARG A 22 -2.32 17.57 -5.64
C ARG A 22 -1.40 17.66 -4.43
N LEU A 23 -0.67 16.60 -4.08
CA LEU A 23 0.30 16.61 -2.98
C LEU A 23 1.38 17.67 -3.19
N SER A 24 1.88 17.80 -4.41
CA SER A 24 2.91 18.78 -4.74
C SER A 24 2.36 20.20 -4.78
N ASN A 25 1.22 20.43 -5.45
CA ASN A 25 0.69 21.77 -5.67
C ASN A 25 -0.05 22.34 -4.45
N GLU A 26 -0.77 21.49 -3.69
CA GLU A 26 -1.57 21.94 -2.56
C GLU A 26 -0.79 21.91 -1.24
N LEU A 27 0.13 20.93 -1.06
CA LEU A 27 0.87 20.74 0.19
C LEU A 27 2.37 21.04 0.08
N GLY A 28 2.91 21.27 -1.12
CA GLY A 28 4.33 21.55 -1.33
C GLY A 28 5.25 20.34 -1.10
N TRP A 29 4.73 19.11 -1.12
CA TRP A 29 5.50 17.89 -0.89
C TRP A 29 6.18 17.43 -2.18
N ASN A 30 7.40 16.91 -2.07
CA ASN A 30 7.94 16.06 -3.11
C ASN A 30 7.22 14.71 -3.08
N ALA A 31 6.56 14.33 -4.16
CA ALA A 31 5.77 13.12 -4.21
C ALA A 31 6.15 12.27 -5.42
N MET A 32 6.24 10.96 -5.21
CA MET A 32 6.56 9.97 -6.23
C MET A 32 5.54 8.84 -6.24
N THR A 33 5.19 8.37 -7.42
CA THR A 33 4.51 7.09 -7.64
C THR A 33 5.36 6.20 -8.52
N PHE A 34 5.24 4.91 -8.33
CA PHE A 34 5.91 3.92 -9.17
C PHE A 34 5.00 2.71 -9.38
N THR A 35 5.35 1.88 -10.34
CA THR A 35 4.61 0.66 -10.64
C THR A 35 5.45 -0.54 -10.23
N PHE A 36 4.91 -1.35 -9.32
CA PHE A 36 5.55 -2.58 -8.85
C PHE A 36 5.84 -3.56 -9.98
N ARG A 37 6.88 -4.40 -9.81
CA ARG A 37 7.17 -5.51 -10.74
C ARG A 37 5.94 -6.36 -11.00
N GLY A 38 5.80 -6.85 -12.22
CA GLY A 38 4.64 -7.62 -12.66
C GLY A 38 3.38 -6.79 -12.91
N CYS A 39 3.39 -5.46 -12.66
CA CYS A 39 2.24 -4.59 -12.89
C CYS A 39 2.48 -3.62 -14.05
N GLY A 40 1.43 -3.28 -14.78
CA GLY A 40 1.49 -2.32 -15.89
C GLY A 40 2.64 -2.64 -16.87
N ASN A 41 3.51 -1.66 -17.10
CA ASN A 41 4.69 -1.79 -17.96
C ASN A 41 5.96 -2.22 -17.22
N SER A 42 5.91 -2.39 -15.89
CA SER A 42 7.06 -2.86 -15.13
C SER A 42 7.35 -4.34 -15.42
N GLU A 43 8.61 -4.64 -15.58
CA GLU A 43 9.10 -5.99 -15.83
C GLU A 43 8.97 -6.90 -14.59
N GLY A 44 9.36 -8.17 -14.74
CA GLY A 44 9.39 -9.17 -13.68
C GLY A 44 8.03 -9.77 -13.36
N ASN A 45 7.96 -10.44 -12.23
CA ASN A 45 6.79 -11.19 -11.78
C ASN A 45 6.44 -10.80 -10.34
N PHE A 46 5.17 -10.89 -10.00
CA PHE A 46 4.69 -10.65 -8.66
C PHE A 46 5.30 -11.63 -7.65
N SER A 47 5.86 -11.08 -6.58
CA SER A 47 6.07 -11.73 -5.29
C SER A 47 5.97 -10.67 -4.19
N LEU A 48 5.57 -11.05 -2.98
CA LEU A 48 5.50 -10.07 -1.88
C LEU A 48 6.88 -9.54 -1.53
N GLN A 49 7.92 -10.40 -1.51
CA GLN A 49 9.28 -9.96 -1.28
C GLN A 49 9.73 -9.00 -2.38
N GLY A 50 9.44 -9.32 -3.65
CA GLY A 50 9.77 -8.44 -4.75
C GLY A 50 9.13 -7.06 -4.63
N TRP A 51 7.88 -6.97 -4.20
CA TRP A 51 7.21 -5.70 -3.97
C TRP A 51 7.76 -4.93 -2.76
N VAL A 52 8.17 -5.65 -1.71
CA VAL A 52 8.90 -5.05 -0.57
C VAL A 52 10.22 -4.46 -1.04
N ASP A 53 10.96 -5.17 -1.88
CA ASP A 53 12.24 -4.71 -2.42
C ASP A 53 12.05 -3.52 -3.37
N ASP A 54 11.00 -3.51 -4.19
CA ASP A 54 10.64 -2.38 -5.05
C ASP A 54 10.32 -1.13 -4.23
N LEU A 55 9.55 -1.26 -3.13
CA LEU A 55 9.25 -0.13 -2.26
C LEU A 55 10.50 0.40 -1.54
N ARG A 56 11.39 -0.50 -1.09
CA ARG A 56 12.69 -0.08 -0.50
C ARG A 56 13.54 0.68 -1.51
N ALA A 57 13.65 0.18 -2.74
CA ALA A 57 14.38 0.86 -3.81
C ALA A 57 13.76 2.23 -4.13
N ALA A 58 12.43 2.35 -4.08
CA ALA A 58 11.75 3.62 -4.25
C ALA A 58 12.04 4.61 -3.10
N ILE A 59 12.11 4.12 -1.86
CA ILE A 59 12.51 4.93 -0.69
C ILE A 59 13.97 5.40 -0.86
N ASP A 60 14.88 4.50 -1.21
CA ASP A 60 16.29 4.83 -1.43
C ASP A 60 16.45 5.88 -2.53
N HIS A 61 15.75 5.71 -3.65
CA HIS A 61 15.74 6.69 -4.74
C HIS A 61 15.25 8.09 -4.27
N MET A 62 14.18 8.16 -3.48
CA MET A 62 13.70 9.44 -2.95
C MET A 62 14.71 10.10 -2.00
N VAL A 63 15.44 9.32 -1.23
CA VAL A 63 16.52 9.84 -0.36
C VAL A 63 17.65 10.40 -1.20
N ASP A 64 18.09 9.67 -2.22
CA ASP A 64 19.21 10.07 -3.07
C ASP A 64 18.90 11.32 -3.92
N GLU A 65 17.66 11.43 -4.42
CA GLU A 65 17.27 12.54 -5.31
C GLU A 65 16.84 13.81 -4.57
N CYS A 66 16.25 13.68 -3.38
CA CYS A 66 15.57 14.81 -2.72
C CYS A 66 16.18 15.19 -1.36
N ASP A 67 17.04 14.34 -0.77
CA ASP A 67 17.56 14.52 0.60
C ASP A 67 16.44 14.94 1.59
N PRO A 68 15.35 14.17 1.71
CA PRO A 68 14.16 14.58 2.44
C PRO A 68 14.39 14.54 3.95
N SER A 69 13.84 15.49 4.67
CA SER A 69 13.83 15.48 6.15
C SER A 69 12.99 14.35 6.74
N SER A 70 12.02 13.84 5.97
CA SER A 70 11.14 12.74 6.36
C SER A 70 10.50 12.07 5.14
N ILE A 71 10.18 10.78 5.26
CA ILE A 71 9.47 10.00 4.24
C ILE A 71 8.11 9.56 4.78
N TRP A 72 7.10 9.68 3.95
CA TRP A 72 5.73 9.28 4.24
C TRP A 72 5.25 8.31 3.16
N LEU A 73 4.61 7.21 3.57
CA LEU A 73 4.10 6.20 2.66
C LEU A 73 2.59 6.30 2.52
N VAL A 74 2.10 6.33 1.30
CA VAL A 74 0.67 6.25 1.00
C VAL A 74 0.42 5.01 0.14
N GLY A 75 -0.30 4.04 0.67
CA GLY A 75 -0.54 2.78 -0.02
C GLY A 75 -2.02 2.38 -0.05
N ALA A 76 -2.45 1.81 -1.18
CA ALA A 76 -3.80 1.27 -1.31
C ALA A 76 -3.77 -0.27 -1.41
N ASN A 77 -4.72 -0.95 -0.78
CA ASN A 77 -4.87 -2.40 -0.76
C ASN A 77 -3.56 -3.10 -0.36
N THR A 78 -3.05 -4.04 -1.15
CA THR A 78 -1.76 -4.72 -0.95
C THR A 78 -0.60 -3.72 -0.80
N GLY A 79 -0.61 -2.62 -1.56
CA GLY A 79 0.38 -1.56 -1.42
C GLY A 79 0.36 -0.91 -0.03
N GLY A 80 -0.82 -0.74 0.58
CA GLY A 80 -0.95 -0.28 1.97
C GLY A 80 -0.37 -1.28 2.96
N SER A 81 -0.68 -2.57 2.78
CA SER A 81 -0.15 -3.65 3.63
C SER A 81 1.37 -3.78 3.54
N ILE A 82 1.95 -3.60 2.36
CA ILE A 82 3.40 -3.61 2.17
C ILE A 82 4.02 -2.33 2.75
N SER A 83 3.36 -1.18 2.61
CA SER A 83 3.84 0.09 3.17
C SER A 83 4.03 0.01 4.68
N ILE A 84 3.09 -0.59 5.41
CA ILE A 84 3.25 -0.74 6.86
C ILE A 84 4.34 -1.74 7.22
N CYS A 85 4.51 -2.84 6.45
CA CYS A 85 5.58 -3.81 6.66
C CYS A 85 6.96 -3.17 6.46
N VAL A 86 7.17 -2.46 5.35
CA VAL A 86 8.44 -1.77 5.07
C VAL A 86 8.67 -0.63 6.05
N GLY A 87 7.65 0.21 6.25
CA GLY A 87 7.75 1.36 7.16
C GLY A 87 8.09 0.96 8.60
N ALA A 88 7.58 -0.19 9.09
CA ALA A 88 7.89 -0.68 10.43
C ALA A 88 9.39 -0.97 10.61
N ASP A 89 10.06 -1.40 9.56
CA ASP A 89 11.47 -1.80 9.58
C ASP A 89 12.43 -0.69 9.10
N ASP A 90 11.91 0.40 8.52
CA ASP A 90 12.71 1.53 8.02
C ASP A 90 12.50 2.78 8.90
N PRO A 91 13.53 3.23 9.64
CA PRO A 91 13.43 4.39 10.52
C PRO A 91 13.30 5.73 9.77
N ARG A 92 13.59 5.79 8.47
CA ARG A 92 13.41 6.98 7.63
C ARG A 92 11.94 7.29 7.38
N VAL A 93 11.08 6.26 7.47
CA VAL A 93 9.62 6.42 7.30
C VAL A 93 9.02 6.98 8.58
N GLN A 94 8.55 8.20 8.53
CA GLN A 94 8.00 8.92 9.69
C GLN A 94 6.51 8.70 9.89
N GLY A 95 5.77 8.33 8.84
CA GLY A 95 4.35 8.04 8.93
C GLY A 95 3.81 7.31 7.70
N ALA A 96 2.58 6.80 7.80
CA ALA A 96 1.94 6.10 6.70
C ALA A 96 0.42 6.33 6.65
N ALA A 97 -0.14 6.29 5.43
CA ALA A 97 -1.58 6.26 5.19
C ALA A 97 -1.95 5.03 4.37
N LEU A 98 -2.85 4.21 4.90
CA LEU A 98 -3.26 2.93 4.32
C LEU A 98 -4.73 3.02 3.90
N LEU A 99 -5.02 2.78 2.62
CA LEU A 99 -6.35 2.83 2.04
C LEU A 99 -6.82 1.39 1.73
N SER A 100 -7.86 0.91 2.38
CA SER A 100 -8.40 -0.44 2.27
C SER A 100 -7.31 -1.53 2.36
N PRO A 101 -6.42 -1.49 3.39
CA PRO A 101 -5.34 -2.46 3.53
C PRO A 101 -5.88 -3.82 3.99
N ARG A 102 -5.09 -4.89 3.74
CA ARG A 102 -5.24 -6.20 4.38
C ARG A 102 -4.38 -6.29 5.64
N SER A 103 -4.86 -7.02 6.66
CA SER A 103 -4.11 -7.27 7.89
C SER A 103 -3.17 -8.48 7.80
N ASP A 104 -3.37 -9.34 6.80
CA ASP A 104 -2.55 -10.50 6.47
C ASP A 104 -2.71 -10.94 5.01
N PHE A 105 -2.04 -12.02 4.63
CA PHE A 105 -2.10 -12.67 3.32
C PHE A 105 -2.43 -14.16 3.44
N ASP A 106 -3.06 -14.56 4.54
CA ASP A 106 -3.32 -15.98 4.85
C ASP A 106 -4.26 -16.62 3.82
N ASP A 107 -5.29 -15.90 3.36
CA ASP A 107 -6.19 -16.38 2.28
C ASP A 107 -5.42 -16.76 1.00
N TRP A 108 -4.42 -15.98 0.63
CA TRP A 108 -3.57 -16.30 -0.53
C TRP A 108 -2.67 -17.50 -0.26
N ALA A 109 -2.12 -17.59 0.96
CA ALA A 109 -1.23 -18.67 1.38
C ALA A 109 -1.96 -19.99 1.60
N ASP A 110 -3.24 -19.96 1.96
CA ASP A 110 -4.08 -21.15 2.13
C ASP A 110 -4.56 -21.69 0.78
N HIS A 111 -4.65 -20.84 -0.25
CA HIS A 111 -5.06 -21.20 -1.60
C HIS A 111 -4.02 -20.83 -2.67
N PRO A 112 -2.73 -21.24 -2.54
CA PRO A 112 -1.63 -20.71 -3.32
C PRO A 112 -1.74 -20.98 -4.81
N ARG A 113 -2.29 -22.15 -5.20
CA ARG A 113 -2.50 -22.47 -6.62
C ARG A 113 -3.55 -21.56 -7.25
N ARG A 114 -4.70 -21.39 -6.59
CA ARG A 114 -5.76 -20.49 -7.04
C ARG A 114 -5.24 -19.05 -7.17
N PHE A 115 -4.44 -18.60 -6.21
CA PHE A 115 -3.85 -17.28 -6.24
C PHE A 115 -2.81 -17.15 -7.38
N LEU A 116 -1.98 -18.17 -7.60
CA LEU A 116 -1.02 -18.21 -8.71
C LEU A 116 -1.71 -18.14 -10.07
N ASP A 117 -2.77 -18.94 -10.27
CA ASP A 117 -3.55 -18.95 -11.50
C ASP A 117 -4.17 -17.58 -11.77
N HIS A 118 -4.76 -16.96 -10.74
CA HIS A 118 -5.27 -15.60 -10.83
C HIS A 118 -4.17 -14.57 -11.16
N ALA A 119 -3.01 -14.66 -10.53
CA ALA A 119 -1.88 -13.77 -10.79
C ALA A 119 -1.37 -13.88 -12.24
N ARG A 120 -1.43 -15.07 -12.83
CA ARG A 120 -1.12 -15.31 -14.24
C ARG A 120 -2.20 -14.76 -15.17
N GLU A 121 -3.46 -14.98 -14.84
CA GLU A 121 -4.61 -14.51 -15.61
C GLU A 121 -4.60 -12.97 -15.75
N ILE A 122 -4.31 -12.26 -14.69
CA ILE A 122 -4.23 -10.78 -14.69
C ILE A 122 -2.88 -10.23 -15.17
N GLY A 123 -1.92 -11.10 -15.53
CA GLY A 123 -0.61 -10.73 -16.05
C GLY A 123 0.37 -10.17 -15.00
N ALA A 124 0.12 -10.41 -13.72
CA ALA A 124 1.06 -10.08 -12.64
C ALA A 124 2.22 -11.07 -12.55
N ILE A 125 2.01 -12.31 -13.03
CA ILE A 125 3.04 -13.32 -13.27
C ILE A 125 3.00 -13.68 -14.74
N ARG A 126 4.07 -13.33 -15.46
CA ARG A 126 4.16 -13.47 -16.92
C ARG A 126 5.03 -14.64 -17.35
N GLU A 127 6.00 -15.02 -16.52
CA GLU A 127 6.90 -16.12 -16.82
C GLU A 127 6.26 -17.46 -16.45
N PRO A 128 6.17 -18.44 -17.39
CA PRO A 128 5.52 -19.73 -17.14
C PRO A 128 6.20 -20.55 -16.03
N LYS A 129 7.52 -20.37 -15.82
CA LYS A 129 8.30 -21.08 -14.80
C LYS A 129 8.36 -20.38 -13.45
N PHE A 130 7.75 -19.20 -13.32
CA PHE A 130 7.69 -18.48 -12.04
C PHE A 130 6.39 -18.83 -11.28
N PRO A 131 6.43 -19.00 -9.97
CA PRO A 131 7.63 -19.05 -9.12
C PRO A 131 8.40 -20.38 -9.31
N PRO A 132 9.71 -20.41 -9.08
CA PRO A 132 10.50 -21.65 -9.18
C PRO A 132 10.06 -22.71 -8.17
N SER A 133 9.53 -22.30 -7.03
CA SER A 133 8.95 -23.14 -5.99
C SER A 133 7.67 -22.50 -5.45
N VAL A 134 6.53 -23.17 -5.64
CA VAL A 134 5.25 -22.73 -5.08
C VAL A 134 5.25 -22.77 -3.55
N ASP A 135 5.93 -23.75 -2.96
CA ASP A 135 6.01 -23.88 -1.50
C ASP A 135 6.81 -22.74 -0.85
N GLU A 136 7.91 -22.32 -1.49
CA GLU A 136 8.68 -21.17 -1.01
C GLU A 136 7.91 -19.87 -1.16
N TRP A 137 7.26 -19.68 -2.30
CA TRP A 137 6.39 -18.55 -2.56
C TRP A 137 5.22 -18.47 -1.57
N THR A 138 4.61 -19.62 -1.22
CA THR A 138 3.57 -19.69 -0.19
C THR A 138 4.08 -19.33 1.20
N ARG A 139 5.29 -19.79 1.57
CA ARG A 139 5.92 -19.39 2.84
C ARG A 139 6.22 -17.89 2.89
N GLU A 140 6.58 -17.30 1.76
CA GLU A 140 6.77 -15.86 1.64
C GLU A 140 5.49 -15.09 1.95
N LEU A 141 4.32 -15.52 1.42
CA LEU A 141 3.03 -14.91 1.71
C LEU A 141 2.73 -14.87 3.22
N ARG A 142 3.11 -15.91 3.98
CA ARG A 142 2.91 -15.98 5.42
C ARG A 142 3.94 -15.19 6.24
N ARG A 143 5.08 -14.86 5.65
CA ARG A 143 6.15 -14.12 6.35
C ARG A 143 5.79 -12.66 6.59
N PHE A 144 5.08 -12.04 5.66
CA PHE A 144 4.67 -10.66 5.78
C PHE A 144 3.38 -10.55 6.59
N ARG A 145 3.49 -9.89 7.75
CA ARG A 145 2.40 -9.76 8.73
C ARG A 145 2.11 -8.29 8.99
N PRO A 146 1.24 -7.64 8.18
CA PRO A 146 0.88 -6.23 8.36
C PRO A 146 0.37 -5.91 9.76
N LEU A 147 -0.36 -6.83 10.39
CA LEU A 147 -0.85 -6.67 11.76
C LEU A 147 0.29 -6.50 12.78
N ASP A 148 1.33 -7.33 12.68
CA ASP A 148 2.49 -7.25 13.56
C ASP A 148 3.37 -6.03 13.22
N ALA A 149 3.47 -5.70 11.93
CA ALA A 149 4.14 -4.49 11.47
C ALA A 149 3.45 -3.23 12.02
N SER A 150 2.11 -3.20 12.07
CA SER A 150 1.35 -2.10 12.64
C SER A 150 1.70 -1.87 14.12
N ARG A 151 1.85 -2.92 14.91
CA ARG A 151 2.31 -2.83 16.32
C ARG A 151 3.71 -2.22 16.43
N ARG A 152 4.65 -2.66 15.57
CA ARG A 152 6.03 -2.16 15.59
C ARG A 152 6.15 -0.74 15.03
N PHE A 153 5.22 -0.31 14.19
CA PHE A 153 5.20 1.02 13.63
C PHE A 153 4.85 2.09 14.66
N ALA A 154 4.08 1.74 15.69
CA ALA A 154 3.72 2.66 16.77
C ALA A 154 4.98 3.21 17.50
N PRO A 155 4.96 4.48 17.94
CA PRO A 155 3.87 5.43 17.93
C PRO A 155 3.86 6.38 16.71
N ARG A 156 4.57 6.04 15.62
CA ARG A 156 4.64 6.88 14.41
C ARG A 156 3.24 7.13 13.83
N PRO A 157 2.94 8.31 13.27
CA PRO A 157 1.62 8.63 12.75
C PRO A 157 1.15 7.60 11.71
N LEU A 158 -0.05 7.06 11.92
CA LEU A 158 -0.69 6.11 11.01
C LEU A 158 -2.14 6.52 10.77
N LEU A 159 -2.50 6.71 9.50
CA LEU A 159 -3.88 6.82 9.04
C LEU A 159 -4.29 5.49 8.42
N VAL A 160 -5.40 4.92 8.85
CA VAL A 160 -6.02 3.75 8.23
C VAL A 160 -7.41 4.13 7.76
N MET A 161 -7.67 3.94 6.47
CA MET A 161 -8.95 4.29 5.85
C MET A 161 -9.62 3.07 5.25
N HIS A 162 -10.96 2.96 5.36
CA HIS A 162 -11.72 1.88 4.73
C HIS A 162 -13.09 2.38 4.28
N GLY A 163 -13.62 1.81 3.20
CA GLY A 163 -15.03 1.96 2.84
C GLY A 163 -15.89 0.92 3.55
N ASP A 164 -17.04 1.28 4.08
CA ASP A 164 -17.91 0.30 4.74
C ASP A 164 -18.68 -0.61 3.76
N ASP A 165 -18.67 -0.26 2.47
CA ASP A 165 -19.25 -1.03 1.36
C ASP A 165 -18.17 -1.74 0.52
N ASP A 166 -17.02 -2.05 1.14
CA ASP A 166 -15.92 -2.77 0.51
C ASP A 166 -16.22 -4.28 0.46
N GLU A 167 -16.58 -4.78 -0.74
CA GLU A 167 -16.87 -6.20 -1.00
C GLU A 167 -15.60 -7.05 -1.19
N SER A 168 -14.42 -6.43 -1.33
CA SER A 168 -13.16 -7.13 -1.64
C SER A 168 -12.33 -7.41 -0.40
N VAL A 169 -12.30 -6.45 0.53
CA VAL A 169 -11.57 -6.54 1.80
C VAL A 169 -12.50 -6.04 2.90
N PRO A 170 -12.78 -6.86 3.91
CA PRO A 170 -13.67 -6.43 5.01
C PRO A 170 -13.08 -5.26 5.81
N ALA A 171 -13.90 -4.29 6.21
CA ALA A 171 -13.47 -3.16 7.04
C ALA A 171 -12.90 -3.58 8.42
N SER A 172 -13.17 -4.82 8.85
CA SER A 172 -12.56 -5.42 10.03
C SER A 172 -11.03 -5.50 9.96
N GLU A 173 -10.46 -5.65 8.76
CA GLU A 173 -9.02 -5.65 8.52
C GLU A 173 -8.36 -4.33 8.97
N SER A 174 -8.93 -3.21 8.51
CA SER A 174 -8.48 -1.87 8.92
C SER A 174 -8.68 -1.61 10.41
N ARG A 175 -9.78 -2.10 10.99
CA ARG A 175 -10.00 -2.00 12.43
C ARG A 175 -8.95 -2.79 13.23
N ALA A 176 -8.59 -3.99 12.77
CA ALA A 176 -7.57 -4.81 13.39
C ALA A 176 -6.19 -4.12 13.35
N LEU A 177 -5.80 -3.55 12.20
CA LEU A 177 -4.55 -2.81 12.05
C LEU A 177 -4.50 -1.58 12.98
N SER A 178 -5.59 -0.80 13.01
CA SER A 178 -5.69 0.38 13.86
C SER A 178 -5.61 0.03 15.35
N LEU A 179 -6.32 -1.03 15.76
CA LEU A 179 -6.28 -1.54 17.14
C LEU A 179 -4.88 -2.04 17.53
N ALA A 180 -4.22 -2.77 16.62
CA ALA A 180 -2.87 -3.27 16.84
C ALA A 180 -1.84 -2.14 17.01
N HIS A 181 -1.99 -1.05 16.27
CA HIS A 181 -1.17 0.15 16.41
C HIS A 181 -1.41 0.90 17.74
N GLY A 182 -2.65 0.95 18.19
CA GLY A 182 -3.05 1.58 19.45
C GLY A 182 -3.25 3.10 19.42
N SER A 183 -2.67 3.82 18.46
CA SER A 183 -2.81 5.28 18.29
C SER A 183 -3.07 5.71 16.85
N ALA A 184 -3.37 4.77 15.94
CA ALA A 184 -3.71 5.07 14.57
C ALA A 184 -5.05 5.83 14.45
N GLU A 185 -5.10 6.75 13.51
CA GLU A 185 -6.34 7.41 13.12
C GLU A 185 -7.10 6.50 12.14
N LEU A 186 -8.24 5.95 12.55
CA LEU A 186 -9.11 5.15 11.69
C LEU A 186 -10.22 6.04 11.10
N ARG A 187 -10.39 5.96 9.78
CA ARG A 187 -11.50 6.61 9.06
C ARG A 187 -12.25 5.59 8.22
N VAL A 188 -13.51 5.38 8.55
CA VAL A 188 -14.44 4.59 7.74
C VAL A 188 -15.28 5.56 6.91
N ILE A 189 -15.31 5.38 5.59
CA ILE A 189 -16.02 6.26 4.64
C ILE A 189 -17.36 5.60 4.30
N PRO A 190 -18.50 6.15 4.75
CA PRO A 190 -19.82 5.55 4.54
C PRO A 190 -20.17 5.44 3.05
N GLY A 191 -20.65 4.25 2.62
CA GLY A 191 -21.04 3.95 1.25
C GLY A 191 -19.86 3.94 0.25
N ALA A 192 -18.61 3.96 0.72
CA ALA A 192 -17.46 3.82 -0.16
C ALA A 192 -17.09 2.34 -0.32
N GLY A 193 -16.79 1.95 -1.57
CA GLY A 193 -16.27 0.63 -1.88
C GLY A 193 -14.74 0.54 -1.74
N HIS A 194 -14.17 -0.53 -2.28
CA HIS A 194 -12.74 -0.87 -2.17
C HIS A 194 -11.78 0.21 -2.70
N ARG A 195 -12.18 0.98 -3.72
CA ARG A 195 -11.29 1.88 -4.46
C ARG A 195 -11.27 3.29 -3.87
N LEU A 196 -10.88 3.44 -2.60
CA LEU A 196 -10.87 4.72 -1.89
C LEU A 196 -10.07 5.83 -2.58
N ARG A 197 -9.06 5.49 -3.37
CA ARG A 197 -8.29 6.49 -4.14
C ARG A 197 -9.14 7.25 -5.17
N HIS A 198 -10.31 6.72 -5.55
CA HIS A 198 -11.27 7.36 -6.45
C HIS A 198 -12.41 8.07 -5.72
N ASP A 199 -12.52 7.91 -4.40
CA ASP A 199 -13.53 8.59 -3.60
C ASP A 199 -13.01 9.98 -3.17
N PRO A 200 -13.63 11.07 -3.63
CA PRO A 200 -13.15 12.41 -3.32
C PRO A 200 -13.15 12.73 -1.82
N ARG A 201 -14.04 12.08 -1.04
CA ARG A 201 -14.08 12.23 0.42
C ARG A 201 -12.86 11.60 1.08
N ALA A 202 -12.46 10.40 0.61
CA ALA A 202 -11.27 9.72 1.07
C ALA A 202 -10.00 10.51 0.72
N VAL A 203 -9.92 11.05 -0.50
CA VAL A 203 -8.80 11.90 -0.93
C VAL A 203 -8.72 13.17 -0.08
N ALA A 204 -9.85 13.82 0.20
CA ALA A 204 -9.87 15.01 1.06
C ALA A 204 -9.41 14.71 2.50
N VAL A 205 -9.82 13.56 3.06
CA VAL A 205 -9.34 13.10 4.39
C VAL A 205 -7.83 12.85 4.36
N LEU A 206 -7.30 12.19 3.33
CA LEU A 206 -5.88 11.92 3.18
C LEU A 206 -5.07 13.22 3.12
N LEU A 207 -5.44 14.16 2.24
CA LEU A 207 -4.74 15.44 2.09
C LEU A 207 -4.77 16.25 3.38
N GLY A 208 -5.94 16.38 4.01
CA GLY A 208 -6.05 17.08 5.28
C GLY A 208 -5.29 16.41 6.43
N TRP A 209 -5.11 15.08 6.38
CA TRP A 209 -4.27 14.38 7.36
C TRP A 209 -2.79 14.66 7.13
N LEU A 210 -2.31 14.62 5.89
CA LEU A 210 -0.92 14.91 5.54
C LEU A 210 -0.55 16.37 5.84
N ASP A 211 -1.42 17.32 5.54
CA ASP A 211 -1.25 18.75 5.87
C ASP A 211 -0.99 18.98 7.37
N ARG A 212 -1.74 18.26 8.24
CA ARG A 212 -1.52 18.31 9.68
C ARG A 212 -0.17 17.72 10.13
N GLN A 213 0.44 16.83 9.35
CA GLN A 213 1.75 16.27 9.69
C GLN A 213 2.88 17.27 9.41
N ASP A 214 2.81 17.99 8.29
CA ASP A 214 3.78 19.03 7.95
C ASP A 214 3.84 20.13 9.04
N SER A 215 2.68 20.58 9.49
CA SER A 215 2.57 21.59 10.56
C SER A 215 3.16 21.16 11.92
N ARG A 216 3.36 19.87 12.16
CA ARG A 216 3.99 19.32 13.37
C ARG A 216 5.51 19.23 13.27
N THR A 217 6.04 19.10 12.06
CA THR A 217 7.48 18.99 11.80
C THR A 217 8.17 20.36 11.87
N THR A 218 7.41 21.45 11.69
CA THR A 218 7.92 22.85 11.67
C THR A 218 7.95 23.51 13.06
N ARG A 219 7.61 22.80 14.14
CA ARG A 219 7.66 23.27 15.53
C ARG A 219 8.72 22.54 16.33
#